data_d65ab087e698aa1c0ef38c46c5f324db
#
_entry.id   d65ab087e698aa1c0ef38c46c5f324db
#
_cell.length_a   1.000
_cell.length_b   1.000
_cell.length_c   1.000
_cell.angle_alpha   90.00
_cell.angle_beta   90.00
_cell.angle_gamma   90.00
#
_symmetry.space_group_name_H-M   'P 1'
#
loop_
_entity.id
_entity.type
_entity.pdbx_description
1 polymer ?
#
loop_
_entity_poly.entity_id
_entity_poly.type
_entity_poly.pdbx_seq_one_letter_code
_entity_poly.pdbx_strand_id
1 'polypeptide(L)'
;QALRRTMENFTSTCRFILSCNYSSKIIDPIQSRCAVFRFKLLEKKDIDKRIKLIAEKEKLAIEEEALTTLYEASEGDCRKVINLLQATASISPNITKDLVNTIVSSAKPKDIKIVLEYALSGDFLNARERLLEIMLKEGLSGQDIVKSIQKEVWNLQIEPEIKVKLTEKT
;
A
#
# COMPACT_ATOMS: atom_id res chain seq x y z
N GLN A 1 -23.30 -5.68 22.25
CA GLN A 1 -24.42 -5.13 23.07
C GLN A 1 -23.92 -4.37 24.30
N ALA A 2 -22.87 -4.84 25.01
CA ALA A 2 -22.35 -4.16 26.19
C ALA A 2 -21.93 -2.70 25.92
N LEU A 3 -21.15 -2.46 24.85
CA LEU A 3 -20.69 -1.11 24.49
C LEU A 3 -21.85 -0.14 24.22
N ARG A 4 -22.94 -0.62 23.60
CA ARG A 4 -24.12 0.19 23.34
C ARG A 4 -24.72 0.74 24.65
N ARG A 5 -24.95 -0.12 25.65
CA ARG A 5 -25.47 0.30 26.96
C ARG A 5 -24.53 1.25 27.68
N THR A 6 -23.23 0.97 27.60
CA THR A 6 -22.22 1.84 28.21
C THR A 6 -22.23 3.23 27.56
N MET A 7 -22.34 3.34 26.25
CA MET A 7 -22.44 4.63 25.56
C MET A 7 -23.71 5.39 25.97
N GLU A 8 -24.85 4.72 26.13
CA GLU A 8 -26.11 5.34 26.55
C GLU A 8 -26.06 5.84 28.01
N ASN A 9 -25.51 5.03 28.90
CA ASN A 9 -25.50 5.34 30.33
C ASN A 9 -24.49 6.43 30.72
N PHE A 10 -23.40 6.60 29.97
CA PHE A 10 -22.31 7.49 30.32
C PHE A 10 -22.14 8.70 29.39
N THR A 11 -23.18 9.05 28.61
CA THR A 11 -23.15 10.20 27.68
C THR A 11 -22.83 11.54 28.35
N SER A 12 -23.22 11.73 29.59
CA SER A 12 -22.99 12.98 30.34
C SER A 12 -21.55 13.09 30.85
N THR A 13 -20.90 11.96 31.15
CA THR A 13 -19.59 11.90 31.81
C THR A 13 -18.46 11.48 30.88
N CYS A 14 -18.77 10.75 29.82
CA CYS A 14 -17.77 10.21 28.89
C CYS A 14 -18.03 10.60 27.43
N ARG A 15 -16.96 10.75 26.66
CA ARG A 15 -16.99 10.86 25.20
C ARG A 15 -16.25 9.66 24.61
N PHE A 16 -16.93 8.96 23.70
CA PHE A 16 -16.38 7.78 23.06
C PHE A 16 -15.81 8.13 21.70
N ILE A 17 -14.55 7.77 21.47
CA ILE A 17 -13.91 7.88 20.16
C ILE A 17 -13.62 6.46 19.67
N LEU A 18 -14.25 6.06 18.56
CA LEU A 18 -14.07 4.77 17.93
C LEU A 18 -13.23 4.94 16.67
N SER A 19 -12.17 4.16 16.53
CA SER A 19 -11.33 4.15 15.34
C SER A 19 -11.41 2.78 14.67
N CYS A 20 -11.63 2.78 13.37
CA CYS A 20 -11.72 1.53 12.59
C CYS A 20 -11.26 1.76 11.14
N ASN A 21 -10.82 0.70 10.50
CA ASN A 21 -10.50 0.73 9.07
C ASN A 21 -11.75 0.58 8.19
N TYR A 22 -12.76 -0.12 8.67
CA TYR A 22 -13.99 -0.42 7.91
C TYR A 22 -15.21 -0.11 8.76
N SER A 23 -15.94 0.95 8.42
CA SER A 23 -17.17 1.32 9.11
C SER A 23 -18.25 0.26 9.01
N SER A 24 -18.29 -0.50 7.91
CA SER A 24 -19.25 -1.60 7.70
C SER A 24 -19.12 -2.75 8.71
N LYS A 25 -17.99 -2.86 9.40
CA LYS A 25 -17.80 -3.85 10.47
C LYS A 25 -18.31 -3.39 11.83
N ILE A 26 -18.69 -2.12 11.97
CA ILE A 26 -19.31 -1.59 13.17
C ILE A 26 -20.83 -1.72 13.02
N ILE A 27 -21.45 -2.34 14.01
CA ILE A 27 -22.92 -2.57 14.00
C ILE A 27 -23.70 -1.25 13.99
N ASP A 28 -24.81 -1.21 13.26
CA ASP A 28 -25.65 -0.01 13.10
C ASP A 28 -26.06 0.66 14.42
N PRO A 29 -26.40 -0.06 15.52
CA PRO A 29 -26.73 0.56 16.79
C PRO A 29 -25.61 1.40 17.41
N ILE A 30 -24.35 1.13 17.07
CA ILE A 30 -23.20 1.93 17.49
C ILE A 30 -23.00 3.09 16.52
N GLN A 31 -23.06 2.84 15.21
CA GLN A 31 -22.89 3.90 14.20
C GLN A 31 -23.93 5.02 14.36
N SER A 32 -25.19 4.67 14.63
CA SER A 32 -26.28 5.65 14.80
C SER A 32 -26.11 6.59 16.02
N ARG A 33 -25.22 6.26 16.95
CA ARG A 33 -24.90 7.07 18.14
C ARG A 33 -23.60 7.84 18.02
N CYS A 34 -22.94 7.78 16.87
CA CYS A 34 -21.66 8.41 16.60
C CYS A 34 -21.74 9.39 15.43
N ALA A 35 -21.01 10.48 15.50
CA ALA A 35 -20.69 11.28 14.32
C ALA A 35 -19.59 10.55 13.54
N VAL A 36 -19.85 10.22 12.27
CA VAL A 36 -18.94 9.47 11.44
C VAL A 36 -18.03 10.42 10.66
N PHE A 37 -16.72 10.36 10.95
CA PHE A 37 -15.68 11.08 10.22
C PHE A 37 -14.94 10.11 9.31
N ARG A 38 -14.99 10.35 8.00
CA ARG A 38 -14.29 9.54 7.01
C ARG A 38 -13.00 10.23 6.58
N PHE A 39 -11.87 9.60 6.91
CA PHE A 39 -10.57 10.06 6.47
C PHE A 39 -10.26 9.51 5.08
N LYS A 40 -9.83 10.41 4.19
CA LYS A 40 -9.35 10.07 2.84
C LYS A 40 -7.83 9.97 2.86
N LEU A 41 -7.27 9.40 1.81
CA LEU A 41 -5.83 9.44 1.56
C LEU A 41 -5.36 10.90 1.49
N LEU A 42 -4.12 11.15 1.93
CA LEU A 42 -3.55 12.48 1.94
C LEU A 42 -3.20 12.94 0.52
N GLU A 43 -3.40 14.22 0.26
CA GLU A 43 -2.97 14.83 -1.00
C GLU A 43 -1.43 14.98 -1.02
N LYS A 44 -0.87 15.00 -2.24
CA LYS A 44 0.57 15.15 -2.44
C LYS A 44 1.16 16.32 -1.65
N LYS A 45 0.50 17.49 -1.70
CA LYS A 45 0.95 18.70 -1.00
C LYS A 45 1.12 18.53 0.52
N ASP A 46 0.27 17.71 1.15
CA ASP A 46 0.31 17.50 2.60
C ASP A 46 1.40 16.50 2.96
N ILE A 47 1.58 15.47 2.12
CA ILE A 47 2.67 14.51 2.24
C ILE A 47 4.01 15.20 2.02
N ASP A 48 4.15 16.04 0.98
CA ASP A 48 5.39 16.78 0.69
C ASP A 48 5.78 17.69 1.87
N LYS A 49 4.81 18.42 2.45
CA LYS A 49 5.05 19.21 3.67
C LYS A 49 5.56 18.35 4.83
N ARG A 50 4.96 17.18 5.01
CA ARG A 50 5.36 16.26 6.08
C ARG A 50 6.77 15.72 5.86
N ILE A 51 7.11 15.32 4.64
CA ILE A 51 8.44 14.84 4.27
C ILE A 51 9.48 15.94 4.48
N LYS A 52 9.24 17.16 3.97
CA LYS A 52 10.15 18.31 4.12
C LYS A 52 10.43 18.62 5.59
N LEU A 53 9.40 18.57 6.44
CA LEU A 53 9.54 18.79 7.88
C LEU A 53 10.37 17.69 8.58
N ILE A 54 10.24 16.44 8.14
CA ILE A 54 11.08 15.35 8.63
C ILE A 54 12.52 15.51 8.13
N ALA A 55 12.70 15.82 6.85
CA ALA A 55 14.01 16.03 6.24
C ALA A 55 14.81 17.13 6.93
N GLU A 56 14.17 18.24 7.25
CA GLU A 56 14.80 19.34 7.99
C GLU A 56 15.29 18.88 9.39
N LYS A 57 14.45 18.13 10.13
CA LYS A 57 14.81 17.62 11.46
C LYS A 57 15.92 16.57 11.42
N GLU A 58 15.89 15.69 10.44
CA GLU A 58 16.86 14.60 10.27
C GLU A 58 18.07 15.02 9.43
N LYS A 59 18.13 16.27 8.97
CA LYS A 59 19.21 16.83 8.12
C LYS A 59 19.41 16.05 6.82
N LEU A 60 18.30 15.67 6.17
CA LEU A 60 18.30 14.99 4.89
C LEU A 60 18.17 16.00 3.75
N ALA A 61 18.92 15.80 2.67
CA ALA A 61 18.75 16.52 1.42
C ALA A 61 17.84 15.71 0.49
N ILE A 62 16.70 16.28 0.07
CA ILE A 62 15.72 15.58 -0.76
C ILE A 62 15.50 16.36 -2.06
N GLU A 63 15.63 15.67 -3.19
CA GLU A 63 15.31 16.22 -4.50
C GLU A 63 13.79 16.32 -4.71
N GLU A 64 13.30 17.32 -5.42
CA GLU A 64 11.86 17.50 -5.73
C GLU A 64 11.30 16.30 -6.55
N GLU A 65 12.11 15.70 -7.42
CA GLU A 65 11.72 14.49 -8.15
C GLU A 65 11.59 13.27 -7.23
N ALA A 66 12.43 13.16 -6.21
CA ALA A 66 12.35 12.10 -5.20
C ALA A 66 11.05 12.20 -4.37
N LEU A 67 10.59 13.41 -4.04
CA LEU A 67 9.31 13.63 -3.37
C LEU A 67 8.15 13.08 -4.20
N THR A 68 8.17 13.33 -5.50
CA THR A 68 7.13 12.84 -6.42
C THR A 68 7.13 11.31 -6.47
N THR A 69 8.31 10.70 -6.60
CA THR A 69 8.46 9.24 -6.64
C THR A 69 8.03 8.58 -5.32
N LEU A 70 8.36 9.18 -4.17
CA LEU A 70 7.91 8.70 -2.86
C LEU A 70 6.39 8.74 -2.73
N TYR A 71 5.75 9.82 -3.20
CA TYR A 71 4.30 9.94 -3.18
C TYR A 71 3.63 8.88 -4.07
N GLU A 72 4.09 8.73 -5.32
CA GLU A 72 3.56 7.74 -6.26
C GLU A 72 3.72 6.30 -5.74
N ALA A 73 4.87 5.97 -5.18
CA ALA A 73 5.12 4.65 -4.61
C ALA A 73 4.27 4.35 -3.38
N SER A 74 3.88 5.38 -2.62
CA SER A 74 3.07 5.24 -1.41
C SER A 74 1.56 5.22 -1.66
N GLU A 75 1.12 5.71 -2.83
CA GLU A 75 -0.30 5.84 -3.17
C GLU A 75 -1.09 6.70 -2.16
N GLY A 76 -0.45 7.69 -1.54
CA GLY A 76 -1.06 8.57 -0.54
C GLY A 76 -1.10 8.04 0.90
N ASP A 77 -0.48 6.88 1.17
CA ASP A 77 -0.32 6.33 2.52
C ASP A 77 0.89 6.96 3.20
N CYS A 78 0.63 7.81 4.20
CA CYS A 78 1.66 8.52 4.96
C CYS A 78 2.64 7.58 5.69
N ARG A 79 2.17 6.45 6.20
CA ARG A 79 3.04 5.47 6.88
C ARG A 79 4.01 4.83 5.90
N LYS A 80 3.51 4.47 4.72
CA LYS A 80 4.33 3.89 3.65
C LYS A 80 5.37 4.88 3.14
N VAL A 81 5.01 6.16 2.98
CA VAL A 81 5.96 7.23 2.63
C VAL A 81 7.09 7.32 3.65
N ILE A 82 6.75 7.38 4.94
CA ILE A 82 7.74 7.53 6.01
C ILE A 82 8.67 6.32 6.06
N ASN A 83 8.14 5.10 5.90
CA ASN A 83 8.95 3.88 5.85
C ASN A 83 9.90 3.88 4.64
N LEU A 84 9.42 4.30 3.45
CA LEU A 84 10.28 4.43 2.27
C LEU A 84 11.35 5.50 2.47
N LEU A 85 11.00 6.64 3.04
CA LEU A 85 11.96 7.70 3.37
C LEU A 85 13.01 7.21 4.36
N GLN A 86 12.62 6.49 5.39
CA GLN A 86 13.53 5.92 6.37
C GLN A 86 14.47 4.89 5.74
N ALA A 87 13.95 4.02 4.88
CA ALA A 87 14.77 3.05 4.16
C ALA A 87 15.77 3.73 3.23
N THR A 88 15.38 4.80 2.51
CA THR A 88 16.30 5.57 1.67
C THR A 88 17.35 6.30 2.50
N ALA A 89 16.96 6.93 3.59
CA ALA A 89 17.84 7.67 4.48
C ALA A 89 18.88 6.76 5.17
N SER A 90 18.56 5.49 5.40
CA SER A 90 19.54 4.53 5.96
C SER A 90 20.69 4.20 5.00
N ILE A 91 20.52 4.41 3.69
CA ILE A 91 21.54 4.19 2.68
C ILE A 91 22.35 5.47 2.44
N SER A 92 21.66 6.61 2.29
CA SER A 92 22.30 7.91 2.02
C SER A 92 21.46 9.05 2.61
N PRO A 93 22.11 10.10 3.19
CA PRO A 93 21.41 11.31 3.60
C PRO A 93 20.90 12.15 2.43
N ASN A 94 21.44 11.90 1.20
CA ASN A 94 21.01 12.54 -0.02
C ASN A 94 19.97 11.64 -0.72
N ILE A 95 18.71 12.03 -0.65
CA ILE A 95 17.59 11.28 -1.20
C ILE A 95 17.35 11.72 -2.65
N THR A 96 17.83 10.91 -3.58
CA THR A 96 17.65 11.11 -5.03
C THR A 96 16.53 10.23 -5.56
N LYS A 97 15.98 10.61 -6.73
CA LYS A 97 14.98 9.81 -7.44
C LYS A 97 15.44 8.37 -7.69
N ASP A 98 16.69 8.20 -8.13
CA ASP A 98 17.24 6.89 -8.46
C ASP A 98 17.36 5.98 -7.23
N LEU A 99 17.73 6.55 -6.09
CA LEU A 99 17.80 5.83 -4.83
C LEU A 99 16.41 5.36 -4.38
N VAL A 100 15.40 6.24 -4.46
CA VAL A 100 14.00 5.88 -4.17
C VAL A 100 13.53 4.78 -5.11
N ASN A 101 13.78 4.92 -6.41
CA ASN A 101 13.40 3.91 -7.41
C ASN A 101 14.07 2.55 -7.14
N THR A 102 15.33 2.53 -6.73
CA THR A 102 16.03 1.30 -6.38
C THR A 102 15.35 0.58 -5.22
N ILE A 103 14.97 1.31 -4.16
CA ILE A 103 14.29 0.73 -3.00
C ILE A 103 12.88 0.28 -3.35
N VAL A 104 12.12 1.11 -4.08
CA VAL A 104 10.77 0.76 -4.53
C VAL A 104 10.79 -0.45 -5.47
N SER A 105 11.79 -0.55 -6.34
CA SER A 105 11.95 -1.66 -7.28
C SER A 105 12.37 -2.95 -6.59
N SER A 106 13.21 -2.87 -5.55
CA SER A 106 13.56 -4.06 -4.74
C SER A 106 12.38 -4.53 -3.88
N ALA A 107 11.44 -3.64 -3.58
CA ALA A 107 10.20 -4.00 -2.88
C ALA A 107 9.07 -4.50 -3.82
N LYS A 108 9.25 -4.39 -5.14
CA LYS A 108 8.31 -4.94 -6.14
C LYS A 108 8.93 -6.20 -6.74
N PRO A 109 8.24 -7.34 -6.74
CA PRO A 109 8.72 -8.53 -7.43
C PRO A 109 8.78 -8.24 -8.94
N LYS A 110 9.96 -7.94 -9.45
CA LYS A 110 10.20 -7.73 -10.90
C LYS A 110 9.84 -8.97 -11.73
N ASP A 111 9.77 -10.08 -11.06
CA ASP A 111 9.61 -11.40 -11.65
C ASP A 111 8.16 -11.83 -11.87
N ILE A 112 7.16 -11.12 -11.30
CA ILE A 112 5.74 -11.47 -11.50
C ILE A 112 5.34 -11.35 -12.98
N LYS A 113 5.90 -10.38 -13.70
CA LYS A 113 5.67 -10.25 -15.14
C LYS A 113 6.16 -11.49 -15.90
N ILE A 114 7.34 -11.99 -15.56
CA ILE A 114 7.92 -13.21 -16.16
C ILE A 114 7.04 -14.43 -15.87
N VAL A 115 6.53 -14.54 -14.64
CA VAL A 115 5.59 -15.62 -14.26
C VAL A 115 4.33 -15.56 -15.13
N LEU A 116 3.79 -14.37 -15.34
CA LEU A 116 2.60 -14.19 -16.19
C LEU A 116 2.89 -14.47 -17.66
N GLU A 117 4.06 -14.11 -18.18
CA GLU A 117 4.50 -14.42 -19.53
C GLU A 117 4.61 -15.95 -19.75
N TYR A 118 5.21 -16.69 -18.82
CA TYR A 118 5.24 -18.16 -18.87
C TYR A 118 3.83 -18.76 -18.81
N ALA A 119 2.97 -18.24 -17.94
CA ALA A 119 1.59 -18.72 -17.83
C ALA A 119 0.80 -18.48 -19.12
N LEU A 120 0.97 -17.34 -19.77
CA LEU A 120 0.31 -16.99 -21.03
C LEU A 120 0.83 -17.81 -22.21
N SER A 121 2.11 -18.20 -22.20
CA SER A 121 2.67 -19.10 -23.22
C SER A 121 2.29 -20.58 -23.02
N GLY A 122 1.57 -20.90 -21.93
CA GLY A 122 1.18 -22.27 -21.61
C GLY A 122 2.24 -23.07 -20.87
N ASP A 123 3.37 -22.47 -20.52
CA ASP A 123 4.45 -23.10 -19.77
C ASP A 123 4.21 -23.03 -18.27
N PHE A 124 3.25 -23.85 -17.84
CA PHE A 124 2.81 -23.88 -16.44
C PHE A 124 3.91 -24.32 -15.45
N LEU A 125 4.80 -25.21 -15.87
CA LEU A 125 5.84 -25.73 -14.99
C LEU A 125 6.85 -24.63 -14.64
N ASN A 126 7.36 -23.91 -15.62
CA ASN A 126 8.28 -22.81 -15.41
C ASN A 126 7.61 -21.61 -14.68
N ALA A 127 6.35 -21.32 -14.99
CA ALA A 127 5.59 -20.31 -14.26
C ALA A 127 5.49 -20.62 -12.77
N ARG A 128 5.17 -21.88 -12.42
CA ARG A 128 5.06 -22.35 -11.03
C ARG A 128 6.40 -22.33 -10.29
N GLU A 129 7.44 -22.82 -10.94
CA GLU A 129 8.79 -22.85 -10.35
C GLU A 129 9.28 -21.44 -10.03
N ARG A 130 9.13 -20.53 -11.02
CA ARG A 130 9.52 -19.13 -10.83
C ARG A 130 8.71 -18.44 -9.73
N LEU A 131 7.41 -18.71 -9.63
CA LEU A 131 6.55 -18.19 -8.59
C LEU A 131 7.02 -18.65 -7.19
N LEU A 132 7.32 -19.93 -7.03
CA LEU A 132 7.83 -20.47 -5.77
C LEU A 132 9.19 -19.88 -5.39
N GLU A 133 10.06 -19.67 -6.38
CA GLU A 133 11.37 -19.04 -6.18
C GLU A 133 11.23 -17.61 -5.62
N ILE A 134 10.31 -16.81 -6.21
CA ILE A 134 10.00 -15.45 -5.74
C ILE A 134 9.46 -15.48 -4.30
N MET A 135 8.52 -16.39 -4.02
CA MET A 135 7.95 -16.52 -2.67
C MET A 135 9.03 -16.82 -1.63
N LEU A 136 9.93 -17.72 -1.94
CA LEU A 136 10.98 -18.16 -1.01
C LEU A 136 12.09 -17.10 -0.85
N LYS A 137 12.51 -16.45 -1.94
CA LYS A 137 13.59 -15.45 -1.90
C LYS A 137 13.15 -14.14 -1.24
N GLU A 138 11.93 -13.69 -1.53
CA GLU A 138 11.45 -12.37 -1.11
C GLU A 138 10.53 -12.44 0.11
N GLY A 139 10.22 -13.64 0.60
CA GLY A 139 9.35 -13.85 1.77
C GLY A 139 7.91 -13.35 1.56
N LEU A 140 7.44 -13.33 0.31
CA LEU A 140 6.12 -12.81 -0.03
C LEU A 140 5.01 -13.77 0.39
N SER A 141 3.97 -13.23 1.00
CA SER A 141 2.75 -14.00 1.26
C SER A 141 1.94 -14.21 -0.03
N GLY A 142 1.11 -15.25 -0.05
CA GLY A 142 0.19 -15.47 -1.17
C GLY A 142 -0.70 -14.27 -1.47
N GLN A 143 -1.10 -13.50 -0.44
CA GLN A 143 -1.88 -12.26 -0.63
C GLN A 143 -1.10 -11.15 -1.33
N ASP A 144 0.20 -11.02 -1.05
CA ASP A 144 1.05 -10.02 -1.70
C ASP A 144 1.24 -10.36 -3.18
N ILE A 145 1.38 -11.65 -3.48
CA ILE A 145 1.47 -12.14 -4.86
C ILE A 145 0.19 -11.88 -5.62
N VAL A 146 -0.98 -12.23 -5.06
CA VAL A 146 -2.28 -11.96 -5.70
C VAL A 146 -2.44 -10.47 -6.01
N LYS A 147 -2.13 -9.59 -5.09
CA LYS A 147 -2.16 -8.13 -5.32
C LYS A 147 -1.18 -7.69 -6.41
N SER A 148 -0.01 -8.29 -6.45
CA SER A 148 1.01 -7.98 -7.47
C SER A 148 0.58 -8.46 -8.85
N ILE A 149 -0.01 -9.65 -8.95
CA ILE A 149 -0.60 -10.19 -10.18
C ILE A 149 -1.73 -9.27 -10.66
N GLN A 150 -2.66 -8.88 -9.79
CA GLN A 150 -3.76 -7.98 -10.15
C GLN A 150 -3.26 -6.66 -10.75
N LYS A 151 -2.21 -6.06 -10.19
CA LYS A 151 -1.60 -4.84 -10.72
C LYS A 151 -0.95 -5.10 -12.08
N GLU A 152 -0.23 -6.20 -12.23
CA GLU A 152 0.55 -6.47 -13.44
C GLU A 152 -0.31 -6.93 -14.61
N VAL A 153 -1.44 -7.61 -14.37
CA VAL A 153 -2.41 -8.01 -15.42
C VAL A 153 -2.86 -6.81 -16.25
N TRP A 154 -3.04 -5.62 -15.63
CA TRP A 154 -3.46 -4.41 -16.35
C TRP A 154 -2.35 -3.84 -17.24
N ASN A 155 -1.08 -4.14 -16.96
CA ASN A 155 0.07 -3.72 -17.75
C ASN A 155 0.38 -4.68 -18.92
N LEU A 156 -0.22 -5.88 -18.94
CA LEU A 156 -0.02 -6.84 -20.02
C LEU A 156 -0.72 -6.40 -21.32
N GLN A 157 -0.10 -6.69 -22.45
CA GLN A 157 -0.67 -6.46 -23.79
C GLN A 157 -1.53 -7.67 -24.21
N ILE A 158 -2.65 -7.89 -23.52
CA ILE A 158 -3.62 -8.95 -23.80
C ILE A 158 -5.02 -8.36 -23.99
N GLU A 159 -5.93 -9.14 -24.59
CA GLU A 159 -7.30 -8.71 -24.82
C GLU A 159 -8.03 -8.33 -23.51
N PRO A 160 -8.86 -7.28 -23.52
CA PRO A 160 -9.57 -6.79 -22.33
C PRO A 160 -10.42 -7.86 -21.62
N GLU A 161 -11.03 -8.76 -22.40
CA GLU A 161 -11.84 -9.86 -21.85
C GLU A 161 -11.00 -10.85 -21.03
N ILE A 162 -9.77 -11.11 -21.45
CA ILE A 162 -8.85 -12.00 -20.73
C ILE A 162 -8.39 -11.32 -19.43
N LYS A 163 -8.15 -10.00 -19.45
CA LYS A 163 -7.82 -9.24 -18.23
C LYS A 163 -8.90 -9.35 -17.17
N VAL A 164 -10.16 -9.18 -17.57
CA VAL A 164 -11.31 -9.30 -16.66
C VAL A 164 -11.38 -10.72 -16.07
N LYS A 165 -11.31 -11.76 -16.91
CA LYS A 165 -11.34 -13.15 -16.46
C LYS A 165 -10.21 -13.51 -15.50
N LEU A 166 -9.01 -12.98 -15.72
CA LEU A 166 -7.86 -13.18 -14.81
C LEU A 166 -8.08 -12.47 -13.47
N THR A 167 -8.65 -11.24 -13.50
CA THR A 167 -8.92 -10.47 -12.28
C THR A 167 -10.04 -11.08 -11.43
N GLU A 168 -11.03 -11.73 -12.04
CA GLU A 168 -12.11 -12.43 -11.33
C GLU A 168 -11.65 -13.71 -10.62
N LYS A 169 -10.58 -14.35 -11.10
CA LYS A 169 -10.06 -15.61 -10.53
C LYS A 169 -8.92 -15.40 -9.54
N THR A 170 -8.44 -14.17 -9.38
CA THR A 170 -7.41 -13.79 -8.43
C THR A 170 -8.00 -13.14 -7.19
#